data_335dbcc275579022b9d888a1f2746664
#
_entry.id   335dbcc275579022b9d888a1f2746664
#
_cell.length_a   1.000
_cell.length_b   1.000
_cell.length_c   1.000
_cell.angle_alpha   90.00
_cell.angle_beta   90.00
_cell.angle_gamma   90.00
#
_symmetry.space_group_name_H-M   'P 1'
#
loop_
_entity.id
_entity.type
_entity.pdbx_description
1 polymer ?
#
loop_
_entity_poly.entity_id
_entity_poly.type
_entity_poly.pdbx_seq_one_letter_code
_entity_poly.pdbx_strand_id
1 'polypeptide(L)'
;MRYSDSISTYDRNGKDTLWVSVYFEERLQIEIHEALKLCYAHLKSGGELNVLKHLYVDRIDMCTYGNTLPFRIRIVNKLNDNFDYFYIKKADASRVYGLELEHLLSPNRIAFFIDNDLLVEEHIAGIRVAKEFVKFNERCFVRLLGDMHSSNFVVDITPDFEETHYRMCALDFDQQSFEGNKKVYMPQFFKQNLMFVKLVS
;
A
#
# COMPACT_ATOMS: atom_id res chain seq x y z
N MET A 1 5.76 -14.62 11.79
CA MET A 1 7.23 -14.54 11.58
C MET A 1 7.84 -13.87 12.80
N ARG A 2 8.91 -14.41 13.37
CA ARG A 2 9.56 -13.83 14.57
C ARG A 2 10.92 -13.27 14.13
N TYR A 3 11.09 -11.97 14.18
CA TYR A 3 12.37 -11.31 13.91
C TYR A 3 13.28 -11.35 15.13
N SER A 4 14.59 -11.28 14.93
CA SER A 4 15.61 -11.32 15.98
C SER A 4 15.93 -9.94 16.55
N ASP A 5 15.84 -8.90 15.72
CA ASP A 5 16.13 -7.51 16.09
C ASP A 5 15.33 -6.52 15.27
N SER A 6 15.18 -5.27 15.76
CA SER A 6 14.49 -4.21 15.05
C SER A 6 15.08 -2.84 15.39
N ILE A 7 15.05 -1.93 14.40
CA ILE A 7 15.54 -0.55 14.52
C ILE A 7 14.43 0.41 14.07
N SER A 8 14.05 1.36 14.93
CA SER A 8 13.10 2.40 14.60
C SER A 8 13.58 3.28 13.46
N THR A 9 12.66 3.65 12.57
CA THR A 9 12.95 4.55 11.44
C THR A 9 12.38 5.94 11.69
N TYR A 10 13.16 6.96 11.32
CA TYR A 10 12.80 8.36 11.50
C TYR A 10 12.74 9.07 10.15
N ASP A 11 11.87 10.07 10.05
CA ASP A 11 11.80 10.94 8.88
C ASP A 11 12.99 11.95 8.85
N ARG A 12 13.05 12.77 7.79
CA ARG A 12 14.11 13.80 7.61
C ARG A 12 14.14 14.84 8.73
N ASN A 13 13.06 14.98 9.48
CA ASN A 13 12.91 15.91 10.60
C ASN A 13 13.15 15.24 11.95
N GLY A 14 13.55 13.97 11.97
CA GLY A 14 13.78 13.20 13.20
C GLY A 14 12.50 12.73 13.89
N LYS A 15 11.34 12.80 13.22
CA LYS A 15 10.07 12.30 13.75
C LYS A 15 9.95 10.81 13.47
N ASP A 16 9.46 10.05 14.46
CA ASP A 16 9.16 8.63 14.31
C ASP A 16 8.18 8.39 13.16
N THR A 17 8.53 7.46 12.27
CA THR A 17 7.71 7.10 11.12
C THR A 17 6.66 6.03 11.42
N LEU A 18 6.65 5.49 12.62
CA LEU A 18 5.85 4.31 13.02
C LEU A 18 6.22 3.02 12.26
N TRP A 19 7.40 3.00 11.65
CA TRP A 19 7.98 1.84 11.00
C TRP A 19 9.26 1.43 11.73
N VAL A 20 9.47 0.13 11.84
CA VAL A 20 10.72 -0.44 12.36
C VAL A 20 11.32 -1.35 11.30
N SER A 21 12.61 -1.17 11.00
CA SER A 21 13.35 -2.11 10.16
C SER A 21 13.63 -3.37 10.96
N VAL A 22 13.24 -4.51 10.43
CA VAL A 22 13.37 -5.80 11.13
C VAL A 22 14.44 -6.67 10.52
N TYR A 23 15.12 -7.43 11.36
CA TYR A 23 16.23 -8.32 11.00
C TYR A 23 15.94 -9.74 11.48
N PHE A 24 16.41 -10.71 10.74
CA PHE A 24 16.26 -12.12 11.03
C PHE A 24 17.62 -12.78 11.22
N GLU A 25 17.64 -13.97 11.79
CA GLU A 25 18.85 -14.79 11.80
C GLU A 25 19.34 -15.02 10.37
N GLU A 26 20.66 -15.03 10.15
CA GLU A 26 21.29 -15.01 8.82
C GLU A 26 20.73 -16.06 7.87
N ARG A 27 20.60 -17.31 8.33
CA ARG A 27 20.05 -18.39 7.52
C ARG A 27 18.60 -18.12 7.10
N LEU A 28 17.77 -17.71 8.05
CA LEU A 28 16.36 -17.40 7.81
C LEU A 28 16.20 -16.16 6.94
N GLN A 29 17.06 -15.16 7.10
CA GLN A 29 17.07 -13.96 6.28
C GLN A 29 17.28 -14.27 4.79
N ILE A 30 18.22 -15.17 4.47
CA ILE A 30 18.44 -15.59 3.09
C ILE A 30 17.18 -16.22 2.50
N GLU A 31 16.56 -17.16 3.21
CA GLU A 31 15.32 -17.82 2.78
C GLU A 31 14.17 -16.81 2.58
N ILE A 32 14.02 -15.87 3.50
CA ILE A 32 13.00 -14.81 3.42
C ILE A 32 13.28 -13.91 2.21
N HIS A 33 14.52 -13.48 2.00
CA HIS A 33 14.86 -12.60 0.87
C HIS A 33 14.58 -13.26 -0.47
N GLU A 34 14.87 -14.55 -0.64
CA GLU A 34 14.54 -15.28 -1.86
C GLU A 34 13.02 -15.38 -2.06
N ALA A 35 12.26 -15.71 -1.02
CA ALA A 35 10.80 -15.74 -1.09
C ALA A 35 10.21 -14.37 -1.44
N LEU A 36 10.72 -13.28 -0.86
CA LEU A 36 10.26 -11.91 -1.14
C LEU A 36 10.57 -11.47 -2.57
N LYS A 37 11.69 -11.88 -3.16
CA LYS A 37 11.99 -11.63 -4.58
C LYS A 37 10.99 -12.35 -5.48
N LEU A 38 10.63 -13.59 -5.15
CA LEU A 38 9.59 -14.34 -5.89
C LEU A 38 8.23 -13.63 -5.78
N CYS A 39 7.84 -13.18 -4.61
CA CYS A 39 6.61 -12.38 -4.43
C CYS A 39 6.60 -11.14 -5.33
N TYR A 40 7.70 -10.40 -5.38
CA TYR A 40 7.81 -9.23 -6.24
C TYR A 40 7.74 -9.56 -7.73
N ALA A 41 8.39 -10.64 -8.17
CA ALA A 41 8.32 -11.09 -9.56
C ALA A 41 6.88 -11.48 -9.94
N HIS A 42 6.16 -12.17 -9.07
CA HIS A 42 4.73 -12.45 -9.29
C HIS A 42 3.90 -11.18 -9.41
N LEU A 43 4.15 -10.22 -8.53
CA LEU A 43 3.39 -8.96 -8.48
C LEU A 43 3.58 -8.10 -9.74
N LYS A 44 4.82 -8.01 -10.27
CA LYS A 44 5.18 -7.06 -11.34
C LYS A 44 5.34 -7.69 -12.72
N SER A 45 5.71 -8.95 -12.82
CA SER A 45 6.01 -9.60 -14.10
C SER A 45 5.27 -10.92 -14.34
N GLY A 46 4.23 -11.19 -13.56
CA GLY A 46 3.48 -12.44 -13.69
C GLY A 46 4.33 -13.71 -13.41
N GLY A 47 5.44 -13.54 -12.67
CA GLY A 47 6.29 -14.67 -12.27
C GLY A 47 7.51 -14.92 -13.17
N GLU A 48 7.91 -13.98 -14.02
CA GLU A 48 9.13 -14.14 -14.82
C GLU A 48 10.38 -14.21 -13.93
N LEU A 49 11.00 -15.39 -13.89
CA LEU A 49 12.15 -15.66 -13.02
C LEU A 49 13.45 -14.98 -13.47
N ASN A 50 13.55 -14.54 -14.70
CA ASN A 50 14.75 -13.88 -15.23
C ASN A 50 15.07 -12.56 -14.52
N VAL A 51 14.05 -11.89 -13.98
CA VAL A 51 14.18 -10.64 -13.25
C VAL A 51 14.87 -10.83 -11.90
N LEU A 52 14.72 -12.01 -11.28
CA LEU A 52 15.24 -12.29 -9.94
C LEU A 52 16.75 -12.11 -9.77
N LYS A 53 17.52 -12.37 -10.83
CA LYS A 53 18.99 -12.28 -10.82
C LYS A 53 19.51 -10.88 -10.48
N HIS A 54 18.72 -9.88 -10.81
CA HIS A 54 19.07 -8.48 -10.68
C HIS A 54 18.43 -7.81 -9.48
N LEU A 55 17.61 -8.54 -8.73
CA LEU A 55 16.91 -8.01 -7.56
C LEU A 55 17.61 -8.41 -6.26
N TYR A 56 17.58 -7.51 -5.28
CA TYR A 56 17.86 -7.84 -3.91
C TYR A 56 16.90 -7.10 -2.97
N VAL A 57 16.63 -7.73 -1.83
CA VAL A 57 15.85 -7.10 -0.76
C VAL A 57 16.80 -6.23 0.05
N ASP A 58 16.57 -4.93 0.04
CA ASP A 58 17.37 -3.95 0.76
C ASP A 58 16.91 -3.82 2.21
N ARG A 59 15.60 -3.78 2.42
CA ARG A 59 15.03 -3.53 3.74
C ARG A 59 13.65 -4.14 3.89
N ILE A 60 13.37 -4.62 5.09
CA ILE A 60 12.06 -5.10 5.51
C ILE A 60 11.64 -4.24 6.70
N ASP A 61 10.59 -3.47 6.55
CA ASP A 61 10.02 -2.63 7.61
C ASP A 61 8.69 -3.22 8.08
N MET A 62 8.47 -3.25 9.38
CA MET A 62 7.19 -3.62 9.98
C MET A 62 6.51 -2.35 10.50
N CYS A 63 5.24 -2.16 10.20
CA CYS A 63 4.46 -1.09 10.79
C CYS A 63 4.14 -1.41 12.25
N THR A 64 4.40 -0.47 13.14
CA THR A 64 4.11 -0.64 14.58
C THR A 64 2.72 -0.12 14.95
N TYR A 65 2.00 0.46 14.00
CA TYR A 65 0.69 1.05 14.18
C TYR A 65 -0.34 0.43 13.23
N GLY A 66 -1.55 0.29 13.70
CA GLY A 66 -2.67 -0.27 12.92
C GLY A 66 -2.98 -1.73 13.27
N ASN A 67 -4.12 -2.20 12.78
CA ASN A 67 -4.68 -3.50 13.18
C ASN A 67 -3.95 -4.69 12.55
N THR A 68 -3.28 -4.51 11.42
CA THR A 68 -2.72 -5.61 10.61
C THR A 68 -1.21 -5.66 10.62
N LEU A 69 -0.55 -4.66 11.21
CA LEU A 69 0.92 -4.58 11.31
C LEU A 69 1.61 -5.03 10.01
N PRO A 70 1.38 -4.36 8.88
CA PRO A 70 1.90 -4.80 7.60
C PRO A 70 3.42 -4.72 7.55
N PHE A 71 4.01 -5.60 6.74
CA PHE A 71 5.39 -5.47 6.32
C PHE A 71 5.47 -4.68 5.02
N ARG A 72 6.42 -3.75 4.95
CA ARG A 72 6.81 -3.03 3.73
C ARG A 72 8.19 -3.50 3.32
N ILE A 73 8.30 -4.00 2.11
CA ILE A 73 9.54 -4.53 1.57
C ILE A 73 10.11 -3.55 0.56
N ARG A 74 11.37 -3.17 0.73
CA ARG A 74 12.12 -2.41 -0.26
C ARG A 74 12.97 -3.36 -1.09
N ILE A 75 12.71 -3.38 -2.39
CA ILE A 75 13.45 -4.17 -3.35
C ILE A 75 14.22 -3.26 -4.31
N VAL A 76 15.43 -3.62 -4.65
CA VAL A 76 16.32 -2.82 -5.49
C VAL A 76 16.78 -3.64 -6.67
N ASN A 77 16.83 -3.00 -7.85
CA ASN A 77 17.39 -3.57 -9.05
C ASN A 77 18.87 -3.17 -9.17
N LYS A 78 19.74 -4.16 -9.14
CA LYS A 78 21.21 -4.00 -9.19
C LYS A 78 21.74 -3.38 -10.50
N LEU A 79 20.95 -3.36 -11.56
CA LEU A 79 21.40 -2.85 -12.87
C LEU A 79 21.33 -1.34 -12.97
N ASN A 80 20.40 -0.72 -12.26
CA ASN A 80 20.11 0.71 -12.39
C ASN A 80 19.86 1.41 -11.05
N ASP A 81 20.04 0.70 -9.92
CA ASP A 81 19.81 1.17 -8.56
C ASP A 81 18.38 1.68 -8.29
N ASN A 82 17.46 1.44 -9.22
CA ASN A 82 16.06 1.76 -9.00
C ASN A 82 15.48 0.85 -7.93
N PHE A 83 14.63 1.42 -7.10
CA PHE A 83 13.97 0.67 -6.04
C PHE A 83 12.46 0.81 -6.13
N ASP A 84 11.79 -0.20 -5.61
CA ASP A 84 10.34 -0.22 -5.47
C ASP A 84 9.97 -0.75 -4.08
N TYR A 85 8.72 -0.55 -3.69
CA TYR A 85 8.15 -1.10 -2.48
C TYR A 85 6.97 -2.00 -2.79
N PHE A 86 6.73 -2.95 -1.92
CA PHE A 86 5.48 -3.69 -1.85
C PHE A 86 5.15 -4.04 -0.41
N TYR A 87 3.89 -4.42 -0.17
CA TYR A 87 3.40 -4.71 1.16
C TYR A 87 3.00 -6.17 1.28
N ILE A 88 3.21 -6.74 2.46
CA ILE A 88 2.69 -8.04 2.85
C ILE A 88 1.86 -7.86 4.11
N LYS A 89 0.63 -8.35 4.08
CA LYS A 89 -0.34 -8.27 5.16
C LYS A 89 -0.99 -9.63 5.37
N LYS A 90 -1.62 -9.82 6.52
CA LYS A 90 -2.53 -10.95 6.67
C LYS A 90 -3.77 -10.73 5.81
N ALA A 91 -4.13 -11.72 5.00
CA ALA A 91 -5.34 -11.68 4.19
C ALA A 91 -6.58 -11.81 5.10
N ASP A 92 -7.60 -11.00 4.84
CA ASP A 92 -8.94 -11.15 5.38
C ASP A 92 -9.97 -10.99 4.27
N ALA A 93 -11.16 -11.55 4.47
CA ALA A 93 -12.19 -11.59 3.44
C ALA A 93 -12.64 -10.20 2.99
N SER A 94 -12.76 -9.24 3.91
CA SER A 94 -13.19 -7.87 3.59
C SER A 94 -12.20 -7.17 2.69
N ARG A 95 -10.90 -7.29 3.00
CA ARG A 95 -9.81 -6.68 2.22
C ARG A 95 -9.71 -7.29 0.82
N VAL A 96 -9.75 -8.62 0.73
CA VAL A 96 -9.73 -9.32 -0.54
C VAL A 96 -10.90 -8.90 -1.42
N TYR A 97 -12.10 -8.90 -0.86
CA TYR A 97 -13.30 -8.46 -1.56
C TYR A 97 -13.20 -7.00 -2.04
N GLY A 98 -12.65 -6.11 -1.21
CA GLY A 98 -12.42 -4.71 -1.57
C GLY A 98 -11.45 -4.55 -2.74
N LEU A 99 -10.34 -5.28 -2.75
CA LEU A 99 -9.36 -5.27 -3.84
C LEU A 99 -9.93 -5.84 -5.14
N GLU A 100 -10.72 -6.91 -5.07
CA GLU A 100 -11.42 -7.47 -6.23
C GLU A 100 -12.44 -6.47 -6.81
N LEU A 101 -13.20 -5.78 -5.97
CA LEU A 101 -14.10 -4.72 -6.41
C LEU A 101 -13.32 -3.55 -7.04
N GLU A 102 -12.20 -3.14 -6.46
CA GLU A 102 -11.32 -2.12 -7.03
C GLU A 102 -10.84 -2.56 -8.42
N HIS A 103 -10.42 -3.81 -8.57
CA HIS A 103 -9.97 -4.35 -9.84
C HIS A 103 -11.07 -4.35 -10.92
N LEU A 104 -12.32 -4.66 -10.54
CA LEU A 104 -13.45 -4.75 -11.47
C LEU A 104 -14.05 -3.38 -11.81
N LEU A 105 -14.15 -2.49 -10.84
CA LEU A 105 -14.95 -1.27 -10.94
C LEU A 105 -14.13 0.00 -11.12
N SER A 106 -12.84 -0.03 -10.80
CA SER A 106 -11.98 1.15 -10.88
C SER A 106 -11.06 1.11 -12.10
N PRO A 107 -10.81 2.25 -12.75
CA PRO A 107 -9.72 2.37 -13.71
C PRO A 107 -8.35 2.29 -13.04
N ASN A 108 -8.28 2.52 -11.73
CA ASN A 108 -7.07 2.57 -10.92
C ASN A 108 -6.84 1.22 -10.26
N ARG A 109 -6.39 0.25 -11.03
CA ARG A 109 -6.13 -1.10 -10.54
C ARG A 109 -4.90 -1.10 -9.63
N ILE A 110 -4.99 -1.86 -8.56
CA ILE A 110 -3.88 -2.17 -7.65
C ILE A 110 -3.45 -3.60 -7.96
N ALA A 111 -2.17 -3.81 -8.25
CA ALA A 111 -1.67 -5.17 -8.40
C ALA A 111 -1.58 -5.85 -7.02
N PHE A 112 -2.20 -7.01 -6.91
CA PHE A 112 -2.15 -7.82 -5.70
C PHE A 112 -2.27 -9.30 -6.04
N PHE A 113 -1.85 -10.14 -5.11
CA PHE A 113 -2.17 -11.57 -5.11
C PHE A 113 -2.23 -12.10 -3.68
N ILE A 114 -2.80 -13.29 -3.55
CA ILE A 114 -2.95 -13.98 -2.27
C ILE A 114 -2.18 -15.28 -2.34
N ASP A 115 -1.36 -15.51 -1.33
CA ASP A 115 -0.70 -16.78 -1.09
C ASP A 115 -1.03 -17.26 0.32
N ASN A 116 -1.82 -18.33 0.39
CA ASN A 116 -2.39 -18.85 1.64
C ASN A 116 -3.18 -17.78 2.41
N ASP A 117 -2.68 -17.36 3.57
CA ASP A 117 -3.26 -16.32 4.43
C ASP A 117 -2.52 -14.96 4.31
N LEU A 118 -1.64 -14.83 3.34
CA LEU A 118 -0.89 -13.61 3.07
C LEU A 118 -1.43 -12.91 1.82
N LEU A 119 -1.61 -11.61 1.95
CA LEU A 119 -1.94 -10.70 0.86
C LEU A 119 -0.69 -9.89 0.52
N VAL A 120 -0.30 -9.93 -0.74
CA VAL A 120 0.80 -9.14 -1.30
C VAL A 120 0.22 -8.06 -2.19
N GLU A 121 0.57 -6.80 -1.92
CA GLU A 121 0.05 -5.62 -2.63
C GLU A 121 1.19 -4.74 -3.11
N GLU A 122 1.03 -4.14 -4.28
CA GLU A 122 2.00 -3.14 -4.76
C GLU A 122 1.97 -1.86 -3.93
N HIS A 123 3.09 -1.16 -3.94
CA HIS A 123 3.19 0.21 -3.43
C HIS A 123 2.79 1.19 -4.51
N ILE A 124 1.84 2.05 -4.20
CA ILE A 124 1.45 3.14 -5.07
C ILE A 124 2.14 4.42 -4.57
N ALA A 125 3.14 4.87 -5.32
CA ALA A 125 3.76 6.16 -5.07
C ALA A 125 2.86 7.28 -5.59
N GLY A 126 2.68 8.34 -4.81
CA GLY A 126 1.86 9.45 -5.27
C GLY A 126 1.85 10.66 -4.34
N ILE A 127 1.33 11.75 -4.84
CA ILE A 127 1.12 13.00 -4.10
C ILE A 127 -0.38 13.17 -3.87
N ARG A 128 -0.73 13.68 -2.69
CA ARG A 128 -2.12 13.93 -2.31
C ARG A 128 -2.63 15.20 -2.99
N VAL A 129 -3.71 15.10 -3.75
CA VAL A 129 -4.32 16.22 -4.47
C VAL A 129 -5.82 16.30 -4.15
N ALA A 130 -6.28 17.49 -3.83
CA ALA A 130 -7.65 17.72 -3.39
C ALA A 130 -8.71 17.54 -4.49
N LYS A 131 -8.35 17.87 -5.74
CA LYS A 131 -9.31 17.93 -6.85
C LYS A 131 -9.97 16.58 -7.18
N GLU A 132 -9.29 15.47 -6.98
CA GLU A 132 -9.85 14.14 -7.17
C GLU A 132 -10.49 13.55 -5.88
N PHE A 133 -10.35 14.25 -4.77
CA PHE A 133 -10.80 13.78 -3.46
C PHE A 133 -12.32 13.59 -3.39
N VAL A 134 -13.10 14.49 -3.97
CA VAL A 134 -14.58 14.37 -3.98
C VAL A 134 -15.01 13.13 -4.74
N LYS A 135 -14.53 12.95 -5.96
CA LYS A 135 -14.83 11.78 -6.79
C LYS A 135 -14.42 10.47 -6.13
N PHE A 136 -13.27 10.48 -5.45
CA PHE A 136 -12.79 9.34 -4.69
C PHE A 136 -13.76 8.99 -3.56
N ASN A 137 -14.20 9.97 -2.76
CA ASN A 137 -15.17 9.73 -1.69
C ASN A 137 -16.52 9.24 -2.20
N GLU A 138 -17.00 9.75 -3.32
CA GLU A 138 -18.22 9.24 -3.98
C GLU A 138 -18.07 7.77 -4.36
N ARG A 139 -16.94 7.40 -4.96
CA ARG A 139 -16.65 5.99 -5.30
C ARG A 139 -16.60 5.10 -4.05
N CYS A 140 -15.95 5.55 -2.99
CA CYS A 140 -15.88 4.81 -1.74
C CYS A 140 -17.27 4.62 -1.12
N PHE A 141 -18.09 5.65 -1.12
CA PHE A 141 -19.46 5.57 -0.63
C PHE A 141 -20.30 4.56 -1.40
N VAL A 142 -20.28 4.63 -2.73
CA VAL A 142 -21.07 3.70 -3.59
C VAL A 142 -20.63 2.25 -3.39
N ARG A 143 -19.32 2.02 -3.16
CA ARG A 143 -18.78 0.68 -2.95
C ARG A 143 -18.79 0.22 -1.50
N LEU A 144 -19.30 1.01 -0.58
CA LEU A 144 -19.27 0.73 0.86
C LEU A 144 -17.85 0.50 1.39
N LEU A 145 -16.89 1.28 0.94
CA LEU A 145 -15.53 1.31 1.46
C LEU A 145 -15.40 2.45 2.48
N GLY A 146 -15.25 2.09 3.76
CA GLY A 146 -15.15 3.03 4.87
C GLY A 146 -13.72 3.42 5.21
N ASP A 147 -13.59 4.28 6.23
CA ASP A 147 -12.33 4.72 6.85
C ASP A 147 -11.31 5.36 5.90
N MET A 148 -11.79 6.13 4.91
CA MET A 148 -10.95 6.79 3.92
C MET A 148 -10.37 8.11 4.45
N HIS A 149 -9.56 8.04 5.50
CA HIS A 149 -8.75 9.18 5.95
C HIS A 149 -7.41 9.27 5.19
N SER A 150 -6.68 10.36 5.40
CA SER A 150 -5.54 10.74 4.55
C SER A 150 -4.35 9.77 4.51
N SER A 151 -4.29 8.78 5.38
CA SER A 151 -3.26 7.72 5.34
C SER A 151 -3.69 6.49 4.55
N ASN A 152 -4.99 6.37 4.23
CA ASN A 152 -5.57 5.19 3.62
C ASN A 152 -5.78 5.33 2.11
N PHE A 153 -5.28 6.42 1.52
CA PHE A 153 -5.27 6.62 0.08
C PHE A 153 -4.07 7.44 -0.39
N VAL A 154 -3.75 7.32 -1.66
CA VAL A 154 -2.72 8.14 -2.34
C VAL A 154 -3.29 8.72 -3.63
N VAL A 155 -2.58 9.69 -4.17
CA VAL A 155 -2.81 10.18 -5.54
C VAL A 155 -1.61 9.83 -6.38
N ASP A 156 -1.88 9.06 -7.42
CA ASP A 156 -0.94 8.83 -8.50
C ASP A 156 -0.96 10.01 -9.47
N ILE A 157 0.21 10.42 -9.94
CA ILE A 157 0.38 11.53 -10.87
C ILE A 157 1.00 10.98 -12.14
N THR A 158 0.23 11.02 -13.22
CA THR A 158 0.70 10.62 -14.54
C THR A 158 0.84 11.87 -15.40
N PRO A 159 2.07 12.31 -15.75
CA PRO A 159 2.26 13.38 -16.71
C PRO A 159 1.91 12.90 -18.12
N ASP A 160 1.12 13.68 -18.83
CA ASP A 160 0.89 13.55 -20.26
C ASP A 160 1.41 14.81 -20.96
N PHE A 161 1.51 14.79 -22.29
CA PHE A 161 2.15 15.87 -23.10
C PHE A 161 1.52 17.26 -22.85
N GLU A 162 0.24 17.34 -22.52
CA GLU A 162 -0.48 18.60 -22.33
C GLU A 162 -1.06 18.77 -20.93
N GLU A 163 -1.26 17.67 -20.17
CA GLU A 163 -1.92 17.71 -18.87
C GLU A 163 -1.29 16.74 -17.88
N THR A 164 -1.42 17.06 -16.59
CA THR A 164 -1.06 16.15 -15.50
C THR A 164 -2.33 15.49 -14.98
N HIS A 165 -2.40 14.18 -15.11
CA HIS A 165 -3.52 13.40 -14.59
C HIS A 165 -3.28 12.97 -13.16
N TYR A 166 -4.31 13.17 -12.33
CA TYR A 166 -4.30 12.79 -10.92
C TYR A 166 -5.30 11.68 -10.68
N ARG A 167 -4.88 10.61 -9.99
CA ARG A 167 -5.73 9.46 -9.69
C ARG A 167 -5.64 9.15 -8.22
N MET A 168 -6.80 9.10 -7.53
CA MET A 168 -6.83 8.68 -6.13
C MET A 168 -7.09 7.18 -6.02
N CYS A 169 -6.20 6.51 -5.30
CA CYS A 169 -6.24 5.07 -5.07
C CYS A 169 -6.37 4.79 -3.58
N ALA A 170 -7.33 3.96 -3.20
CA ALA A 170 -7.41 3.44 -1.84
C ALA A 170 -6.24 2.48 -1.58
N LEU A 171 -5.72 2.50 -0.36
CA LEU A 171 -4.63 1.63 0.09
C LEU A 171 -5.08 0.66 1.18
N ASP A 172 -6.17 0.96 1.84
CA ASP A 172 -6.69 0.16 2.93
C ASP A 172 -8.14 -0.22 2.69
N PHE A 173 -8.43 -1.51 2.77
CA PHE A 173 -9.74 -2.10 2.53
C PHE A 173 -10.29 -2.83 3.75
N ASP A 174 -9.75 -2.55 4.94
CA ASP A 174 -10.16 -3.19 6.20
C ASP A 174 -11.66 -3.03 6.48
N GLN A 175 -12.23 -1.92 6.05
CA GLN A 175 -13.64 -1.59 6.27
C GLN A 175 -14.47 -1.67 5.00
N GLN A 176 -14.11 -2.56 4.08
CA GLN A 176 -14.92 -2.85 2.91
C GLN A 176 -16.19 -3.61 3.33
N SER A 177 -17.35 -3.03 3.02
CA SER A 177 -18.68 -3.59 3.33
C SER A 177 -18.85 -3.98 4.81
N PHE A 178 -18.21 -3.24 5.70
CA PHE A 178 -18.25 -3.51 7.14
C PHE A 178 -19.67 -3.35 7.68
N GLU A 179 -20.17 -4.38 8.35
CA GLU A 179 -21.50 -4.40 8.98
C GLU A 179 -21.49 -3.55 10.25
N GLY A 180 -21.63 -2.27 10.10
CA GLY A 180 -21.58 -1.37 11.22
C GLY A 180 -22.38 -0.09 11.01
N ASN A 181 -21.90 0.97 11.64
CA ASN A 181 -22.54 2.26 11.56
C ASN A 181 -22.35 2.87 10.16
N LYS A 182 -23.44 3.25 9.49
CA LYS A 182 -23.43 3.93 8.18
C LYS A 182 -22.50 5.15 8.12
N LYS A 183 -22.19 5.77 9.25
CA LYS A 183 -21.25 6.88 9.33
C LYS A 183 -19.84 6.54 8.86
N VAL A 184 -19.45 5.28 8.88
CA VAL A 184 -18.15 4.81 8.39
C VAL A 184 -17.97 5.09 6.89
N TYR A 185 -19.06 5.03 6.12
CA TYR A 185 -19.05 5.25 4.67
C TYR A 185 -19.29 6.69 4.25
N MET A 186 -19.58 7.57 5.18
CA MET A 186 -19.78 8.98 4.84
C MET A 186 -18.46 9.64 4.45
N PRO A 187 -18.46 10.53 3.47
CA PRO A 187 -17.28 11.27 3.07
C PRO A 187 -16.61 11.94 4.26
N GLN A 188 -15.31 11.73 4.41
CA GLN A 188 -14.50 12.24 5.54
C GLN A 188 -14.03 13.68 5.29
N PHE A 189 -14.96 14.58 4.91
CA PHE A 189 -14.61 15.95 4.52
C PHE A 189 -14.14 16.83 5.69
N PHE A 190 -14.59 16.58 6.92
CA PHE A 190 -14.56 17.63 7.94
C PHE A 190 -13.57 17.43 9.08
N LYS A 191 -13.12 16.24 9.39
CA LYS A 191 -12.29 16.04 10.58
C LYS A 191 -10.89 15.51 10.30
N GLN A 192 -10.80 14.51 9.46
CA GLN A 192 -9.55 13.78 9.22
C GLN A 192 -8.80 14.26 7.98
N ASN A 193 -9.49 14.96 7.07
CA ASN A 193 -8.96 15.44 5.81
C ASN A 193 -9.01 16.97 5.68
N LEU A 194 -8.79 17.68 6.78
CA LEU A 194 -8.92 19.14 6.84
C LEU A 194 -8.08 19.87 5.79
N MET A 195 -6.95 19.32 5.42
CA MET A 195 -6.07 19.89 4.40
C MET A 195 -6.72 19.87 3.01
N PHE A 196 -7.44 18.80 2.68
CA PHE A 196 -8.15 18.68 1.40
C PHE A 196 -9.41 19.53 1.36
N VAL A 197 -10.13 19.64 2.49
CA VAL A 197 -11.30 20.51 2.61
C VAL A 197 -10.93 21.97 2.36
N LYS A 198 -9.82 22.45 2.91
CA LYS A 198 -9.33 23.83 2.69
C LYS A 198 -8.91 24.13 1.25
N LEU A 199 -8.61 23.11 0.45
CA LEU A 199 -8.24 23.27 -0.95
C LEU A 199 -9.45 23.18 -1.90
N VAL A 200 -10.60 22.70 -1.42
CA VAL A 200 -11.85 22.54 -2.18
C VAL A 200 -12.85 23.67 -1.87
N SER A 201 -12.71 24.34 -0.72
CA SER A 201 -13.51 25.50 -0.32
C SER A 201 -12.90 26.80 -0.82
#